data_ceda060464678359bc942968b2f3532a
#
_entry.id   ceda060464678359bc942968b2f3532a
#
_cell.length_a   1.000
_cell.length_b   1.000
_cell.length_c   1.000
_cell.angle_alpha   90.00
_cell.angle_beta   90.00
_cell.angle_gamma   90.00
#
_symmetry.space_group_name_H-M   'P 1'
#
loop_
_entity.id
_entity.type
_entity.pdbx_description
1 polymer ?
#
loop_
_entity_poly.entity_id
_entity_poly.type
_entity_poly.pdbx_seq_one_letter_code
_entity_poly.pdbx_strand_id
1 'polypeptide(L)'
;MSENPTYGPLVKLNRLGHNGNSVAVYKFRTMHPYAEFLQEYIFERNRLQKGGKFSDDFRVTEWGRFIRSTWIDELPMLYNWLKGDLKFFGVRPLSRQYLSLYPKELQELRTRVKPGLVPPFYADLPESIEEIIQSELRYIKSYLTSPVRTQMTYLWKSYVNIVVKGARS
;
A
#
# COMPACT_ATOMS: atom_id res chain seq x y z
N MET A 1 3.82 -20.39 3.69
CA MET A 1 4.22 -19.39 4.72
C MET A 1 5.42 -19.97 5.43
N SER A 2 6.46 -19.20 5.72
CA SER A 2 7.51 -19.71 6.58
C SER A 2 6.93 -19.84 7.99
N GLU A 3 7.08 -21.00 8.61
CA GLU A 3 6.55 -21.25 9.97
C GLU A 3 7.31 -20.50 11.05
N ASN A 4 8.41 -19.86 10.70
CA ASN A 4 9.26 -19.10 11.62
C ASN A 4 9.22 -17.62 11.32
N PRO A 5 9.20 -16.75 12.35
CA PRO A 5 9.28 -15.32 12.18
C PRO A 5 10.60 -14.93 11.51
N THR A 6 10.53 -13.97 10.62
CA THR A 6 11.74 -13.42 9.99
C THR A 6 12.37 -12.35 10.88
N TYR A 7 13.69 -12.38 10.95
CA TYR A 7 14.50 -11.36 11.64
C TYR A 7 15.33 -10.56 10.65
N GLY A 8 15.83 -9.43 11.07
CA GLY A 8 16.68 -8.56 10.25
C GLY A 8 15.98 -7.26 9.82
N PRO A 9 16.75 -6.31 9.25
CA PRO A 9 16.26 -4.97 8.95
C PRO A 9 15.32 -4.91 7.74
N LEU A 10 15.38 -5.90 6.85
CA LEU A 10 14.54 -6.00 5.66
C LEU A 10 13.46 -7.05 5.85
N VAL A 11 12.26 -6.74 5.36
CA VAL A 11 11.15 -7.68 5.24
C VAL A 11 10.76 -7.84 3.78
N LYS A 12 10.40 -9.07 3.43
CA LYS A 12 9.85 -9.45 2.13
C LYS A 12 8.37 -9.74 2.31
N LEU A 13 7.52 -8.91 1.73
CA LEU A 13 6.07 -9.02 1.82
C LEU A 13 5.50 -9.55 0.51
N ASN A 14 4.83 -10.68 0.53
CA ASN A 14 4.12 -11.19 -0.63
C ASN A 14 2.85 -10.37 -0.86
N ARG A 15 2.76 -9.72 -2.01
CA ARG A 15 1.66 -8.84 -2.40
C ARG A 15 1.10 -9.25 -3.75
N LEU A 16 -0.14 -8.84 -4.02
CA LEU A 16 -0.78 -9.08 -5.30
C LEU A 16 -0.26 -8.06 -6.32
N GLY A 17 0.24 -8.58 -7.44
CA GLY A 17 0.73 -7.81 -8.58
C GLY A 17 -0.21 -7.89 -9.79
N HIS A 18 0.33 -7.53 -10.95
CA HIS A 18 -0.37 -7.60 -12.23
C HIS A 18 -0.75 -9.05 -12.59
N ASN A 19 -1.94 -9.23 -13.18
CA ASN A 19 -2.52 -10.54 -13.54
C ASN A 19 -2.67 -11.52 -12.37
N GLY A 20 -2.81 -11.00 -11.14
CA GLY A 20 -2.96 -11.85 -9.96
C GLY A 20 -1.67 -12.53 -9.49
N ASN A 21 -0.53 -12.24 -10.13
CA ASN A 21 0.76 -12.80 -9.75
C ASN A 21 1.19 -12.29 -8.37
N SER A 22 1.94 -13.13 -7.64
CA SER A 22 2.54 -12.71 -6.38
C SER A 22 3.82 -11.93 -6.65
N VAL A 23 3.93 -10.74 -6.06
CA VAL A 23 5.12 -9.89 -6.11
C VAL A 23 5.71 -9.75 -4.72
N ALA A 24 7.02 -9.98 -4.59
CA ALA A 24 7.75 -9.76 -3.37
C ALA A 24 8.11 -8.28 -3.22
N VAL A 25 7.44 -7.60 -2.31
CA VAL A 25 7.70 -6.18 -2.00
C VAL A 25 8.66 -6.08 -0.82
N TYR A 26 9.74 -5.34 -0.99
CA TYR A 26 10.76 -5.14 0.04
C TYR A 26 10.54 -3.85 0.80
N LYS A 27 10.64 -3.93 2.14
CA LYS A 27 10.54 -2.77 3.03
C LYS A 27 11.56 -2.89 4.17
N PHE A 28 11.89 -1.77 4.81
CA PHE A 28 12.56 -1.86 6.11
C PHE A 28 11.57 -2.32 7.17
N ARG A 29 12.08 -3.10 8.12
CA ARG A 29 11.29 -3.63 9.22
C ARG A 29 10.94 -2.52 10.20
N THR A 30 9.65 -2.34 10.41
CA THR A 30 9.08 -1.36 11.36
C THR A 30 8.22 -2.01 12.43
N MET A 31 8.06 -3.33 12.36
CA MET A 31 7.24 -4.12 13.27
C MET A 31 8.07 -5.21 13.95
N HIS A 32 7.59 -5.66 15.09
CA HIS A 32 8.16 -6.83 15.78
C HIS A 32 8.15 -8.08 14.89
N PRO A 33 9.08 -9.03 15.11
CA PRO A 33 9.21 -10.21 14.25
C PRO A 33 7.95 -11.05 14.09
N TYR A 34 7.10 -11.11 15.12
CA TYR A 34 5.85 -11.88 15.12
C TYR A 34 4.63 -11.13 14.58
N ALA A 35 4.81 -9.90 14.10
CA ALA A 35 3.70 -9.06 13.66
C ALA A 35 2.83 -9.66 12.55
N GLU A 36 3.42 -10.48 11.68
CA GLU A 36 2.73 -11.15 10.57
C GLU A 36 1.71 -12.18 11.05
N PHE A 37 1.94 -12.82 12.19
CA PHE A 37 1.02 -13.81 12.78
C PHE A 37 -0.13 -13.17 13.54
N LEU A 38 -0.04 -11.88 13.86
CA LEU A 38 -1.02 -11.13 14.64
C LEU A 38 -1.96 -10.28 13.77
N GLN A 39 -1.93 -10.46 12.45
CA GLN A 39 -2.71 -9.63 11.51
C GLN A 39 -4.23 -9.75 11.76
N GLU A 40 -4.72 -10.98 11.93
CA GLU A 40 -6.14 -11.26 12.14
C GLU A 40 -6.58 -10.75 13.51
N TYR A 41 -5.81 -11.04 14.55
CA TYR A 41 -6.07 -10.57 15.91
C TYR A 41 -6.20 -9.04 15.98
N ILE A 42 -5.31 -8.30 15.32
CA ILE A 42 -5.38 -6.83 15.28
C ILE A 42 -6.61 -6.35 14.52
N PHE A 43 -6.95 -7.01 13.42
CA PHE A 43 -8.13 -6.64 12.62
C PHE A 43 -9.42 -6.78 13.46
N GLU A 44 -9.56 -7.86 14.19
CA GLU A 44 -10.73 -8.10 15.06
C GLU A 44 -10.81 -7.10 16.22
N ARG A 45 -9.66 -6.78 16.83
CA ARG A 45 -9.62 -5.97 18.06
C ARG A 45 -9.67 -4.46 17.78
N ASN A 46 -8.90 -3.97 16.82
CA ASN A 46 -8.62 -2.53 16.70
C ASN A 46 -9.35 -1.86 15.54
N ARG A 47 -9.97 -2.63 14.64
CA ARG A 47 -10.61 -2.12 13.42
C ARG A 47 -9.67 -1.19 12.59
N LEU A 48 -10.16 -0.69 11.47
CA LEU A 48 -9.41 0.24 10.63
C LEU A 48 -9.72 1.68 11.02
N GLN A 49 -8.67 2.50 11.18
CA GLN A 49 -8.76 3.96 11.28
C GLN A 49 -8.97 4.61 9.91
N LYS A 50 -9.15 5.94 9.93
CA LYS A 50 -9.06 6.80 8.74
C LYS A 50 -7.81 6.43 7.91
N GLY A 51 -7.99 6.31 6.60
CA GLY A 51 -6.91 5.91 5.70
C GLY A 51 -6.57 4.42 5.67
N GLY A 52 -7.42 3.54 6.26
CA GLY A 52 -7.28 2.07 6.15
C GLY A 52 -6.12 1.47 6.93
N LYS A 53 -5.58 2.18 7.92
CA LYS A 53 -4.59 1.67 8.87
C LYS A 53 -5.26 1.12 10.12
N PHE A 54 -4.56 0.23 10.82
CA PHE A 54 -5.02 -0.23 12.13
C PHE A 54 -4.86 0.88 13.18
N SER A 55 -5.89 1.04 14.02
CA SER A 55 -5.82 1.90 15.18
C SER A 55 -4.84 1.31 16.19
N ASP A 56 -3.94 2.11 16.73
CA ASP A 56 -3.03 1.76 17.80
C ASP A 56 -2.37 0.38 17.64
N ASP A 57 -1.71 0.19 16.49
CA ASP A 57 -1.05 -1.08 16.15
C ASP A 57 0.21 -1.29 17.01
N PHE A 58 0.06 -2.02 18.11
CA PHE A 58 1.15 -2.33 19.05
C PHE A 58 2.30 -3.15 18.42
N ARG A 59 2.08 -3.73 17.23
CA ARG A 59 3.12 -4.46 16.51
C ARG A 59 4.19 -3.53 15.95
N VAL A 60 3.88 -2.23 15.81
CA VAL A 60 4.81 -1.23 15.31
C VAL A 60 5.75 -0.80 16.44
N THR A 61 7.06 -0.97 16.23
CA THR A 61 8.07 -0.51 17.18
C THR A 61 8.14 1.03 17.24
N GLU A 62 8.69 1.61 18.30
CA GLU A 62 8.88 3.07 18.39
C GLU A 62 9.73 3.60 17.23
N TRP A 63 10.85 2.96 16.93
CA TRP A 63 11.67 3.26 15.76
C TRP A 63 10.89 3.07 14.45
N GLY A 64 10.05 2.06 14.41
CA GLY A 64 9.17 1.80 13.27
C GLY A 64 8.21 2.95 13.01
N ARG A 65 7.66 3.58 14.06
CA ARG A 65 6.81 4.78 13.92
C ARG A 65 7.56 5.94 13.30
N PHE A 66 8.77 6.21 13.79
CA PHE A 66 9.63 7.26 13.22
C PHE A 66 9.98 6.99 11.75
N ILE A 67 10.43 5.78 11.42
CA ILE A 67 10.80 5.40 10.04
C ILE A 67 9.60 5.51 9.10
N ARG A 68 8.39 5.11 9.54
CA ARG A 68 7.15 5.24 8.76
C ARG A 68 6.75 6.69 8.53
N SER A 69 6.92 7.56 9.53
CA SER A 69 6.58 8.98 9.40
C SER A 69 7.43 9.72 8.36
N THR A 70 8.59 9.18 8.02
CA THR A 70 9.54 9.72 7.03
C THR A 70 9.56 8.95 5.71
N TRP A 71 8.72 7.90 5.56
CA TRP A 71 8.68 6.98 4.40
C TRP A 71 9.99 6.22 4.12
N ILE A 72 10.95 6.28 5.02
CA ILE A 72 12.22 5.54 4.90
C ILE A 72 11.97 4.04 4.80
N ASP A 73 10.92 3.53 5.46
CA ASP A 73 10.56 2.11 5.38
C ASP A 73 10.22 1.63 3.96
N GLU A 74 9.83 2.54 3.08
CA GLU A 74 9.46 2.23 1.69
C GLU A 74 10.62 2.36 0.69
N LEU A 75 11.81 2.87 1.11
CA LEU A 75 12.96 3.00 0.21
C LEU A 75 13.37 1.69 -0.49
N PRO A 76 13.35 0.50 0.16
CA PRO A 76 13.64 -0.74 -0.55
C PRO A 76 12.68 -1.07 -1.69
N MET A 77 11.47 -0.48 -1.72
CA MET A 77 10.53 -0.64 -2.84
C MET A 77 11.03 0.00 -4.14
N LEU A 78 12.01 0.93 -4.07
CA LEU A 78 12.70 1.45 -5.26
C LEU A 78 13.37 0.32 -6.06
N TYR A 79 13.89 -0.70 -5.37
CA TYR A 79 14.39 -1.90 -6.06
C TYR A 79 13.29 -2.63 -6.83
N ASN A 80 12.08 -2.74 -6.26
CA ASN A 80 10.95 -3.32 -6.97
C ASN A 80 10.54 -2.49 -8.20
N TRP A 81 10.62 -1.17 -8.10
CA TRP A 81 10.36 -0.29 -9.23
C TRP A 81 11.41 -0.45 -10.33
N LEU A 82 12.71 -0.43 -10.00
CA LEU A 82 13.80 -0.64 -10.96
C LEU A 82 13.72 -1.99 -11.64
N LYS A 83 13.34 -3.03 -10.90
CA LYS A 83 13.11 -4.38 -11.42
C LYS A 83 11.86 -4.48 -12.31
N GLY A 84 10.97 -3.49 -12.27
CA GLY A 84 9.72 -3.50 -13.02
C GLY A 84 8.57 -4.25 -12.37
N ASP A 85 8.70 -4.70 -11.12
CA ASP A 85 7.63 -5.32 -10.35
C ASP A 85 6.51 -4.31 -10.00
N LEU A 86 6.92 -3.06 -9.73
CA LEU A 86 6.03 -1.94 -9.41
C LEU A 86 6.17 -0.81 -10.44
N LYS A 87 5.11 -0.01 -10.61
CA LYS A 87 5.18 1.31 -11.26
C LYS A 87 5.57 2.38 -10.24
N PHE A 88 5.96 3.56 -10.71
CA PHE A 88 6.17 4.68 -9.80
C PHE A 88 4.84 5.12 -9.19
N PHE A 89 3.81 5.38 -10.00
CA PHE A 89 2.46 5.67 -9.53
C PHE A 89 1.50 4.54 -9.87
N GLY A 90 0.69 4.07 -8.91
CA GLY A 90 -0.26 2.98 -9.11
C GLY A 90 -0.95 2.57 -7.82
N VAL A 91 -1.92 1.66 -7.91
CA VAL A 91 -2.62 1.13 -6.73
C VAL A 91 -1.64 0.50 -5.73
N ARG A 92 -1.91 0.65 -4.45
CA ARG A 92 -1.04 0.10 -3.39
C ARG A 92 -0.94 -1.42 -3.49
N PRO A 93 0.25 -2.03 -3.39
CA PRO A 93 0.37 -3.48 -3.35
C PRO A 93 -0.21 -4.05 -2.05
N LEU A 94 -1.33 -4.79 -2.15
CA LEU A 94 -2.08 -5.32 -1.02
C LEU A 94 -1.77 -6.80 -0.77
N SER A 95 -1.95 -7.25 0.48
CA SER A 95 -2.04 -8.68 0.81
C SER A 95 -3.36 -9.25 0.28
N ARG A 96 -3.42 -10.57 0.06
CA ARG A 96 -4.67 -11.25 -0.32
C ARG A 96 -5.78 -11.04 0.72
N GLN A 97 -5.43 -11.09 2.00
CA GLN A 97 -6.36 -10.87 3.10
C GLN A 97 -6.94 -9.45 3.07
N TYR A 98 -6.11 -8.41 2.88
CA TYR A 98 -6.62 -7.04 2.79
C TYR A 98 -7.48 -6.84 1.53
N LEU A 99 -7.09 -7.46 0.42
CA LEU A 99 -7.85 -7.39 -0.83
C LEU A 99 -9.25 -8.04 -0.69
N SER A 100 -9.41 -9.09 0.14
CA SER A 100 -10.72 -9.74 0.36
C SER A 100 -11.76 -8.82 1.01
N LEU A 101 -11.33 -7.70 1.62
CA LEU A 101 -12.23 -6.66 2.15
C LEU A 101 -12.82 -5.76 1.05
N TYR A 102 -12.29 -5.84 -0.16
CA TYR A 102 -12.74 -5.02 -1.29
C TYR A 102 -13.87 -5.69 -2.07
N PRO A 103 -14.76 -4.93 -2.72
CA PRO A 103 -15.76 -5.48 -3.64
C PRO A 103 -15.10 -6.31 -4.76
N LYS A 104 -15.75 -7.40 -5.18
CA LYS A 104 -15.21 -8.31 -6.22
C LYS A 104 -14.84 -7.58 -7.51
N GLU A 105 -15.67 -6.63 -7.95
CA GLU A 105 -15.37 -5.79 -9.12
C GLU A 105 -14.00 -5.10 -9.00
N LEU A 106 -13.72 -4.49 -7.85
CA LEU A 106 -12.43 -3.82 -7.65
C LEU A 106 -11.28 -4.82 -7.53
N GLN A 107 -11.51 -5.98 -6.90
CA GLN A 107 -10.50 -7.03 -6.84
C GLN A 107 -10.05 -7.45 -8.26
N GLU A 108 -10.98 -7.65 -9.18
CA GLU A 108 -10.70 -8.00 -10.57
C GLU A 108 -10.01 -6.85 -11.34
N LEU A 109 -10.52 -5.63 -11.21
CA LEU A 109 -9.92 -4.46 -11.88
C LEU A 109 -8.48 -4.20 -11.43
N ARG A 110 -8.18 -4.43 -10.15
CA ARG A 110 -6.81 -4.27 -9.62
C ARG A 110 -5.81 -5.23 -10.25
N THR A 111 -6.24 -6.43 -10.63
CA THR A 111 -5.35 -7.39 -11.33
C THR A 111 -4.96 -6.93 -12.73
N ARG A 112 -5.75 -6.07 -13.35
CA ARG A 112 -5.48 -5.54 -14.72
C ARG A 112 -4.41 -4.46 -14.73
N VAL A 113 -4.01 -3.95 -13.58
CA VAL A 113 -3.01 -2.87 -13.48
C VAL A 113 -1.86 -3.28 -12.58
N LYS A 114 -0.66 -2.84 -12.93
CA LYS A 114 0.51 -3.06 -12.10
C LYS A 114 0.44 -2.14 -10.87
N PRO A 115 0.70 -2.63 -9.65
CA PRO A 115 0.75 -1.79 -8.45
C PRO A 115 1.90 -0.79 -8.51
N GLY A 116 1.85 0.24 -7.68
CA GLY A 116 2.82 1.33 -7.66
C GLY A 116 3.40 1.63 -6.28
N LEU A 117 4.47 2.43 -6.29
CA LEU A 117 5.09 3.00 -5.10
C LEU A 117 4.19 4.05 -4.45
N VAL A 118 3.74 5.00 -5.26
CA VAL A 118 2.87 6.10 -4.82
C VAL A 118 1.42 5.77 -5.18
N PRO A 119 0.57 5.45 -4.22
CA PRO A 119 -0.82 5.12 -4.49
C PRO A 119 -1.71 6.36 -4.68
N PRO A 120 -2.87 6.22 -5.38
CA PRO A 120 -3.84 7.29 -5.61
C PRO A 120 -4.40 7.91 -4.33
N PHE A 121 -4.32 7.22 -3.22
CA PHE A 121 -4.59 7.70 -1.88
C PHE A 121 -3.97 9.07 -1.58
N TYR A 122 -2.73 9.34 -2.01
CA TYR A 122 -2.08 10.64 -1.80
C TYR A 122 -2.66 11.78 -2.67
N ALA A 123 -3.28 11.43 -3.78
CA ALA A 123 -3.94 12.40 -4.65
C ALA A 123 -5.34 12.79 -4.15
N ASP A 124 -6.09 11.82 -3.62
CA ASP A 124 -7.49 11.98 -3.28
C ASP A 124 -7.74 12.15 -1.77
N LEU A 125 -6.75 11.81 -0.92
CA LEU A 125 -6.78 11.91 0.55
C LEU A 125 -8.05 11.30 1.21
N PRO A 126 -8.37 10.04 0.93
CA PRO A 126 -9.56 9.40 1.46
C PRO A 126 -9.49 9.24 2.98
N GLU A 127 -10.62 9.42 3.67
CA GLU A 127 -10.73 9.28 5.11
C GLU A 127 -11.35 7.94 5.57
N SER A 128 -12.05 7.24 4.68
CA SER A 128 -12.70 5.96 4.96
C SER A 128 -12.25 4.86 3.98
N ILE A 129 -12.55 3.60 4.31
CA ILE A 129 -12.25 2.48 3.41
C ILE A 129 -13.10 2.57 2.13
N GLU A 130 -14.33 3.06 2.23
CA GLU A 130 -15.23 3.28 1.10
C GLU A 130 -14.66 4.33 0.15
N GLU A 131 -14.12 5.40 0.69
CA GLU A 131 -13.47 6.46 -0.11
C GLU A 131 -12.17 5.95 -0.75
N ILE A 132 -11.39 5.10 -0.07
CA ILE A 132 -10.22 4.43 -0.65
C ILE A 132 -10.64 3.58 -1.85
N ILE A 133 -11.69 2.78 -1.70
CA ILE A 133 -12.25 1.96 -2.77
C ILE A 133 -12.66 2.82 -3.97
N GLN A 134 -13.37 3.91 -3.73
CA GLN A 134 -13.80 4.84 -4.78
C GLN A 134 -12.63 5.56 -5.47
N SER A 135 -11.62 5.96 -4.70
CA SER A 135 -10.39 6.57 -5.23
C SER A 135 -9.66 5.60 -6.16
N GLU A 136 -9.48 4.36 -5.73
CA GLU A 136 -8.82 3.34 -6.55
C GLU A 136 -9.63 2.98 -7.81
N LEU A 137 -10.96 2.86 -7.70
CA LEU A 137 -11.84 2.64 -8.85
C LEU A 137 -11.71 3.77 -9.88
N ARG A 138 -11.77 5.04 -9.45
CA ARG A 138 -11.57 6.19 -10.34
C ARG A 138 -10.22 6.16 -11.01
N TYR A 139 -9.16 5.91 -10.24
CA TYR A 139 -7.81 5.82 -10.78
C TYR A 139 -7.69 4.72 -11.83
N ILE A 140 -8.13 3.49 -11.52
CA ILE A 140 -7.98 2.35 -12.44
C ILE A 140 -8.79 2.57 -13.73
N LYS A 141 -10.05 3.01 -13.64
CA LYS A 141 -10.89 3.31 -14.81
C LYS A 141 -10.25 4.40 -15.69
N SER A 142 -9.77 5.48 -15.08
CA SER A 142 -9.07 6.55 -15.81
C SER A 142 -7.76 6.05 -16.43
N TYR A 143 -7.00 5.23 -15.71
CA TYR A 143 -5.73 4.68 -16.19
C TYR A 143 -5.92 3.73 -17.38
N LEU A 144 -6.95 2.90 -17.36
CA LEU A 144 -7.25 1.99 -18.47
C LEU A 144 -7.70 2.74 -19.74
N THR A 145 -8.30 3.92 -19.59
CA THR A 145 -8.73 4.76 -20.72
C THR A 145 -7.61 5.65 -21.24
N SER A 146 -6.86 6.30 -20.36
CA SER A 146 -5.84 7.29 -20.71
C SER A 146 -4.61 7.17 -19.78
N PRO A 147 -3.72 6.19 -19.99
CA PRO A 147 -2.67 5.87 -19.03
C PRO A 147 -1.73 7.04 -18.71
N VAL A 148 -1.20 7.71 -19.74
CA VAL A 148 -0.22 8.80 -19.58
C VAL A 148 -0.85 10.00 -18.85
N ARG A 149 -2.02 10.45 -19.32
CA ARG A 149 -2.72 11.58 -18.71
C ARG A 149 -3.05 11.31 -17.24
N THR A 150 -3.53 10.13 -16.93
CA THR A 150 -3.87 9.73 -15.56
C THR A 150 -2.62 9.74 -14.67
N GLN A 151 -1.51 9.17 -15.14
CA GLN A 151 -0.24 9.17 -14.40
C GLN A 151 0.19 10.60 -14.06
N MET A 152 0.23 11.49 -15.06
CA MET A 152 0.64 12.89 -14.84
C MET A 152 -0.29 13.63 -13.88
N THR A 153 -1.61 13.47 -14.06
CA THR A 153 -2.60 14.14 -13.21
C THR A 153 -2.47 13.69 -11.75
N TYR A 154 -2.37 12.39 -11.51
CA TYR A 154 -2.29 11.85 -10.15
C TYR A 154 -0.94 12.11 -9.50
N LEU A 155 0.15 12.07 -10.25
CA LEU A 155 1.47 12.49 -9.77
C LEU A 155 1.47 13.95 -9.30
N TRP A 156 0.91 14.85 -10.12
CA TRP A 156 0.81 16.27 -9.77
C TRP A 156 -0.02 16.49 -8.52
N LYS A 157 -1.22 15.90 -8.45
CA LYS A 157 -2.08 15.98 -7.27
C LYS A 157 -1.39 15.45 -6.01
N SER A 158 -0.75 14.28 -6.10
CA SER A 158 -0.02 13.69 -4.97
C SER A 158 1.14 14.58 -4.53
N TYR A 159 1.91 15.12 -5.47
CA TYR A 159 3.00 16.06 -5.17
C TYR A 159 2.49 17.28 -4.40
N VAL A 160 1.43 17.93 -4.90
CA VAL A 160 0.83 19.08 -4.22
C VAL A 160 0.35 18.72 -2.82
N ASN A 161 -0.36 17.61 -2.66
CA ASN A 161 -0.88 17.20 -1.36
C ASN A 161 0.25 16.84 -0.37
N ILE A 162 1.29 16.16 -0.82
CA ILE A 162 2.42 15.78 0.02
C ILE A 162 3.25 17.00 0.42
N VAL A 163 3.64 17.83 -0.56
CA VAL A 163 4.59 18.93 -0.34
C VAL A 163 3.89 20.16 0.25
N VAL A 164 2.70 20.53 -0.27
CA VAL A 164 2.02 21.77 0.14
C VAL A 164 1.11 21.54 1.35
N LYS A 165 0.36 20.42 1.39
CA LYS A 165 -0.59 20.13 2.47
C LYS A 165 0.00 19.25 3.57
N GLY A 166 1.24 18.76 3.41
CA GLY A 166 1.89 17.89 4.39
C GLY A 166 1.22 16.52 4.56
N ALA A 167 0.51 16.02 3.52
CA ALA A 167 -0.16 14.74 3.58
C ALA A 167 0.86 13.62 3.85
N ARG A 168 0.62 12.85 4.92
CA ARG A 168 1.48 11.74 5.34
C ARG A 168 0.67 10.44 5.41
N SER A 169 1.36 9.34 5.19
CA SER A 169 0.76 8.00 5.32
C SER A 169 0.69 7.55 6.78
#